data_fc220760d9e0104ccd3315f647fa4b7d
#
_entry.id   fc220760d9e0104ccd3315f647fa4b7d
#
_cell.length_a   1.000
_cell.length_b   1.000
_cell.length_c   1.000
_cell.angle_alpha   90.00
_cell.angle_beta   90.00
_cell.angle_gamma   90.00
#
_symmetry.space_group_name_H-M   'P 1'
#
loop_
_entity.id
_entity.type
_entity.pdbx_description
1 polymer ?
#
loop_
_entity_poly.entity_id
_entity_poly.type
_entity_poly.pdbx_seq_one_letter_code
_entity_poly.pdbx_strand_id
1 'polypeptide(L)'
;TEHPNIIMIVLESFSSHLMETLGGEPGIAVNMDKFANEGILFTHFYANSFRTDRGLVSIISGYPAQPTTSIMKYPRKTQNLPAIAGSLRDAGYRTKYYYGGDADFTNMRSYLMSSGFEGIVSDQDFSVSERLSKWGAHDHLVFNRLLEDIKAEAADTITADNPRPFYRVLQTSSSHEPFEVPYRRLANDRLNAFAYTDSCVGDFVKRFRELPQWKNTVIVFVPD
;
A
#
# COMPACT_ATOMS: atom_id res chain seq x y z
N THR A 1 22.99 -4.20 -1.71
CA THR A 1 22.85 -3.99 -0.25
C THR A 1 22.27 -5.23 0.40
N GLU A 2 22.84 -5.64 1.52
CA GLU A 2 22.41 -6.88 2.20
C GLU A 2 21.02 -6.77 2.83
N HIS A 3 20.60 -5.56 3.21
CA HIS A 3 19.31 -5.29 3.85
C HIS A 3 18.64 -4.04 3.27
N PRO A 4 18.02 -4.11 2.09
CA PRO A 4 17.34 -2.96 1.51
C PRO A 4 16.09 -2.60 2.30
N ASN A 5 15.71 -1.32 2.30
CA ASN A 5 14.37 -0.91 2.72
C ASN A 5 13.35 -1.46 1.72
N ILE A 6 12.15 -1.77 2.20
CA ILE A 6 11.07 -2.29 1.37
C ILE A 6 9.83 -1.44 1.57
N ILE A 7 9.30 -0.92 0.45
CA ILE A 7 7.99 -0.26 0.41
C ILE A 7 7.10 -1.12 -0.48
N MET A 8 6.00 -1.61 0.07
CA MET A 8 4.96 -2.32 -0.69
C MET A 8 3.73 -1.42 -0.80
N ILE A 9 3.30 -1.15 -2.01
CA ILE A 9 2.09 -0.38 -2.31
C ILE A 9 1.03 -1.34 -2.79
N VAL A 10 0.00 -1.54 -1.97
CA VAL A 10 -1.17 -2.36 -2.30
C VAL A 10 -2.19 -1.48 -3.01
N LEU A 11 -2.43 -1.74 -4.28
CA LEU A 11 -3.28 -0.94 -5.14
C LEU A 11 -4.70 -1.49 -5.17
N GLU A 12 -5.65 -0.75 -4.62
CA GLU A 12 -7.06 -1.10 -4.57
C GLU A 12 -7.64 -1.28 -5.97
N SER A 13 -8.09 -2.50 -6.27
CA SER A 13 -8.81 -2.86 -7.51
C SER A 13 -8.06 -2.59 -8.83
N PHE A 14 -6.77 -2.33 -8.81
CA PHE A 14 -6.00 -2.18 -10.03
C PHE A 14 -5.96 -3.49 -10.82
N SER A 15 -6.14 -3.41 -12.13
CA SER A 15 -6.08 -4.55 -13.02
C SER A 15 -5.29 -4.23 -14.29
N SER A 16 -4.94 -5.26 -15.05
CA SER A 16 -4.25 -5.12 -16.34
C SER A 16 -5.00 -4.23 -17.33
N HIS A 17 -6.35 -4.13 -17.21
CA HIS A 17 -7.16 -3.27 -18.06
C HIS A 17 -6.87 -1.78 -17.91
N LEU A 18 -6.18 -1.37 -16.86
CA LEU A 18 -5.82 0.01 -16.57
C LEU A 18 -4.41 0.37 -17.04
N MET A 19 -3.63 -0.63 -17.47
CA MET A 19 -2.23 -0.45 -17.85
C MET A 19 -2.01 -0.74 -19.33
N GLU A 20 -1.58 0.28 -20.06
CA GLU A 20 -1.26 0.14 -21.48
C GLU A 20 -0.18 -0.90 -21.74
N THR A 21 0.84 -0.97 -20.88
CA THR A 21 1.93 -1.95 -20.95
C THR A 21 1.46 -3.41 -20.84
N LEU A 22 0.27 -3.62 -20.30
CA LEU A 22 -0.36 -4.96 -20.21
C LEU A 22 -1.51 -5.16 -21.21
N GLY A 23 -1.61 -4.28 -22.22
CA GLY A 23 -2.66 -4.33 -23.22
C GLY A 23 -3.98 -3.71 -22.79
N GLY A 24 -3.97 -2.94 -21.70
CA GLY A 24 -5.13 -2.21 -21.18
C GLY A 24 -5.33 -0.85 -21.84
N GLU A 25 -6.24 -0.07 -21.27
CA GLU A 25 -6.62 1.25 -21.79
C GLU A 25 -5.49 2.26 -21.57
N PRO A 26 -5.05 2.97 -22.62
CA PRO A 26 -3.99 3.97 -22.50
C PRO A 26 -4.47 5.21 -21.75
N GLY A 27 -3.53 5.92 -21.13
CA GLY A 27 -3.79 7.21 -20.50
C GLY A 27 -4.47 7.17 -19.13
N ILE A 28 -4.63 6.00 -18.50
CA ILE A 28 -5.22 5.86 -17.17
C ILE A 28 -4.10 5.83 -16.11
N ALA A 29 -3.35 4.76 -16.03
CA ALA A 29 -2.28 4.55 -15.06
C ALA A 29 -0.91 4.89 -15.67
N VAL A 30 -0.73 6.14 -16.06
CA VAL A 30 0.45 6.59 -16.83
C VAL A 30 1.76 6.46 -16.05
N ASN A 31 1.73 6.66 -14.73
CA ASN A 31 2.90 6.50 -13.87
C ASN A 31 3.25 5.03 -13.67
N MET A 32 2.26 4.17 -13.46
CA MET A 32 2.48 2.72 -13.36
C MET A 32 3.04 2.15 -14.68
N ASP A 33 2.54 2.61 -15.83
CA ASP A 33 3.10 2.23 -17.13
C ASP A 33 4.56 2.65 -17.27
N LYS A 34 4.91 3.85 -16.81
CA LYS A 34 6.30 4.32 -16.78
C LYS A 34 7.17 3.43 -15.89
N PHE A 35 6.72 3.10 -14.68
CA PHE A 35 7.46 2.25 -13.75
C PHE A 35 7.61 0.82 -14.26
N ALA A 36 6.62 0.30 -14.98
CA ALA A 36 6.71 -1.00 -15.65
C ALA A 36 7.86 -1.06 -16.66
N ASN A 37 8.16 0.05 -17.34
CA ASN A 37 9.28 0.16 -18.27
C ASN A 37 10.63 0.43 -17.59
N GLU A 38 10.63 0.95 -16.37
CA GLU A 38 11.85 1.24 -15.60
C GLU A 38 12.26 0.09 -14.67
N GLY A 39 11.33 -0.79 -14.32
CA GLY A 39 11.52 -1.86 -13.35
C GLY A 39 11.30 -3.26 -13.90
N ILE A 40 10.88 -4.17 -13.04
CA ILE A 40 10.53 -5.54 -13.38
C ILE A 40 9.00 -5.67 -13.36
N LEU A 41 8.42 -6.02 -14.48
CA LEU A 41 6.99 -6.25 -14.62
C LEU A 41 6.69 -7.77 -14.69
N PHE A 42 5.86 -8.24 -13.75
CA PHE A 42 5.36 -9.61 -13.75
C PHE A 42 4.07 -9.67 -14.58
N THR A 43 4.14 -10.17 -15.80
CA THR A 43 3.03 -10.18 -16.76
C THR A 43 1.98 -11.26 -16.48
N HIS A 44 2.32 -12.29 -15.72
CA HIS A 44 1.44 -13.41 -15.35
C HIS A 44 1.25 -13.49 -13.83
N PHE A 45 0.90 -12.35 -13.24
CA PHE A 45 0.61 -12.23 -11.81
C PHE A 45 -0.90 -11.99 -11.62
N TYR A 46 -1.54 -12.81 -10.80
CA TYR A 46 -2.99 -12.81 -10.64
C TYR A 46 -3.38 -12.59 -9.19
N ALA A 47 -4.42 -11.77 -8.95
CA ALA A 47 -5.01 -11.61 -7.64
C ALA A 47 -5.71 -12.91 -7.20
N ASN A 48 -5.60 -13.22 -5.92
CA ASN A 48 -6.16 -14.45 -5.35
C ASN A 48 -7.66 -14.34 -5.01
N SER A 49 -8.21 -13.13 -5.00
CA SER A 49 -9.63 -12.85 -4.72
C SER A 49 -10.03 -11.50 -5.33
N PHE A 50 -11.35 -11.28 -5.37
CA PHE A 50 -11.96 -10.00 -5.75
C PHE A 50 -12.30 -9.11 -4.54
N ARG A 51 -11.93 -9.51 -3.32
CA ARG A 51 -12.18 -8.76 -2.09
C ARG A 51 -10.89 -8.45 -1.36
N THR A 52 -10.75 -7.21 -0.93
CA THR A 52 -9.56 -6.69 -0.23
C THR A 52 -9.21 -7.50 1.02
N ASP A 53 -10.19 -7.81 1.87
CA ASP A 53 -9.98 -8.56 3.11
C ASP A 53 -9.45 -10.00 2.89
N ARG A 54 -9.68 -10.56 1.71
CA ARG A 54 -9.13 -11.86 1.31
C ARG A 54 -7.80 -11.71 0.57
N GLY A 55 -7.72 -10.73 -0.34
CA GLY A 55 -6.51 -10.44 -1.11
C GLY A 55 -5.34 -10.03 -0.22
N LEU A 56 -5.58 -9.20 0.80
CA LEU A 56 -4.56 -8.78 1.76
C LEU A 56 -3.93 -9.96 2.50
N VAL A 57 -4.73 -10.92 2.95
CA VAL A 57 -4.18 -12.11 3.64
C VAL A 57 -3.32 -12.95 2.69
N SER A 58 -3.70 -13.03 1.43
CA SER A 58 -2.88 -13.70 0.41
C SER A 58 -1.56 -12.97 0.16
N ILE A 59 -1.57 -11.64 0.09
CA ILE A 59 -0.37 -10.81 -0.12
C ILE A 59 0.56 -10.89 1.09
N ILE A 60 0.03 -10.70 2.29
CA ILE A 60 0.82 -10.55 3.53
C ILE A 60 1.26 -11.91 4.09
N SER A 61 0.40 -12.92 4.02
CA SER A 61 0.62 -14.23 4.65
C SER A 61 0.78 -15.40 3.68
N GLY A 62 0.60 -15.17 2.37
CA GLY A 62 0.61 -16.27 1.39
C GLY A 62 -0.56 -17.27 1.58
N TYR A 63 -1.60 -16.88 2.33
CA TYR A 63 -2.73 -17.76 2.63
C TYR A 63 -3.78 -17.67 1.50
N PRO A 64 -4.17 -18.80 0.90
CA PRO A 64 -5.14 -18.79 -0.19
C PRO A 64 -6.48 -18.19 0.22
N ALA A 65 -7.04 -17.32 -0.61
CA ALA A 65 -8.33 -16.70 -0.35
C ALA A 65 -9.44 -17.74 -0.31
N GLN A 66 -10.33 -17.62 0.68
CA GLN A 66 -11.48 -18.52 0.82
C GLN A 66 -12.64 -18.01 -0.06
N PRO A 67 -13.38 -18.89 -0.73
CA PRO A 67 -14.44 -18.47 -1.66
C PRO A 67 -15.58 -17.69 -1.02
N THR A 68 -15.97 -18.03 0.20
CA THR A 68 -17.20 -17.53 0.83
C THR A 68 -16.98 -16.66 2.04
N THR A 69 -15.77 -16.62 2.60
CA THR A 69 -15.47 -15.86 3.83
C THR A 69 -14.04 -15.34 3.82
N SER A 70 -13.75 -14.40 4.71
CA SER A 70 -12.39 -13.95 4.99
C SER A 70 -11.91 -14.54 6.31
N ILE A 71 -10.69 -15.07 6.32
CA ILE A 71 -10.06 -15.57 7.55
C ILE A 71 -9.78 -14.44 8.56
N MET A 72 -9.72 -13.18 8.11
CA MET A 72 -9.60 -12.01 9.00
C MET A 72 -10.71 -11.95 10.06
N LYS A 73 -11.90 -12.49 9.75
CA LYS A 73 -13.02 -12.55 10.69
C LYS A 73 -12.77 -13.49 11.88
N TYR A 74 -11.72 -14.26 11.81
CA TYR A 74 -11.36 -15.25 12.82
C TYR A 74 -9.97 -14.98 13.41
N PRO A 75 -9.83 -13.99 14.32
CA PRO A 75 -8.53 -13.57 14.86
C PRO A 75 -7.71 -14.70 15.50
N ARG A 76 -8.37 -15.67 16.12
CA ARG A 76 -7.70 -16.85 16.69
C ARG A 76 -7.01 -17.72 15.65
N LYS A 77 -7.47 -17.68 14.39
CA LYS A 77 -6.85 -18.39 13.27
C LYS A 77 -5.73 -17.57 12.64
N THR A 78 -5.97 -16.29 12.45
CA THR A 78 -4.98 -15.42 11.77
C THR A 78 -3.73 -15.17 12.61
N GLN A 79 -3.81 -15.19 13.93
CA GLN A 79 -2.63 -14.98 14.79
C GLN A 79 -1.52 -16.03 14.60
N ASN A 80 -1.83 -17.18 14.02
CA ASN A 80 -0.87 -18.26 13.77
C ASN A 80 -0.39 -18.32 12.32
N LEU A 81 -0.86 -17.41 11.46
CA LEU A 81 -0.40 -17.37 10.08
C LEU A 81 1.01 -16.78 9.99
N PRO A 82 1.88 -17.36 9.18
CA PRO A 82 3.14 -16.70 8.86
C PRO A 82 2.86 -15.40 8.11
N ALA A 83 3.78 -14.45 8.20
CA ALA A 83 3.65 -13.20 7.46
C ALA A 83 5.02 -12.59 7.14
N ILE A 84 5.09 -11.89 6.01
CA ILE A 84 6.31 -11.18 5.58
C ILE A 84 6.74 -10.18 6.67
N ALA A 85 5.80 -9.42 7.22
CA ALA A 85 6.09 -8.42 8.25
C ALA A 85 6.75 -9.03 9.50
N GLY A 86 6.24 -10.16 9.98
CA GLY A 86 6.82 -10.86 11.13
C GLY A 86 8.24 -11.35 10.86
N SER A 87 8.48 -11.95 9.71
CA SER A 87 9.81 -12.41 9.31
C SER A 87 10.81 -11.25 9.18
N LEU A 88 10.39 -10.12 8.60
CA LEU A 88 11.24 -8.95 8.46
C LEU A 88 11.49 -8.27 9.80
N ARG A 89 10.48 -8.15 10.66
CA ARG A 89 10.64 -7.63 12.03
C ARG A 89 11.68 -8.46 12.80
N ASP A 90 11.58 -9.77 12.73
CA ASP A 90 12.51 -10.67 13.43
C ASP A 90 13.93 -10.59 12.84
N ALA A 91 14.06 -10.18 11.57
CA ALA A 91 15.31 -9.85 10.92
C ALA A 91 15.82 -8.42 11.21
N GLY A 92 15.14 -7.67 12.09
CA GLY A 92 15.55 -6.34 12.50
C GLY A 92 14.93 -5.18 11.77
N TYR A 93 13.99 -5.40 10.88
CA TYR A 93 13.27 -4.34 10.17
C TYR A 93 12.27 -3.64 11.10
N ARG A 94 12.10 -2.33 10.90
CA ARG A 94 10.98 -1.56 11.46
C ARG A 94 9.79 -1.69 10.52
N THR A 95 8.67 -2.16 11.03
CA THR A 95 7.48 -2.49 10.22
C THR A 95 6.32 -1.54 10.54
N LYS A 96 5.68 -1.00 9.51
CA LYS A 96 4.52 -0.11 9.68
C LYS A 96 3.58 -0.22 8.49
N TYR A 97 2.27 -0.15 8.78
CA TYR A 97 1.21 -0.24 7.79
C TYR A 97 0.47 1.11 7.71
N TYR A 98 0.11 1.52 6.50
CA TYR A 98 -0.56 2.79 6.22
C TYR A 98 -1.85 2.53 5.44
N TYR A 99 -2.96 3.00 5.99
CA TYR A 99 -4.28 2.90 5.38
C TYR A 99 -5.09 4.16 5.71
N GLY A 100 -5.74 4.79 4.73
CA GLY A 100 -6.55 5.99 4.95
C GLY A 100 -7.92 5.71 5.55
N GLY A 101 -8.38 4.47 5.54
CA GLY A 101 -9.68 4.05 6.02
C GLY A 101 -9.70 3.50 7.44
N ASP A 102 -10.85 2.91 7.79
CA ASP A 102 -11.06 2.30 9.11
C ASP A 102 -10.37 0.93 9.18
N ALA A 103 -9.28 0.87 9.96
CA ALA A 103 -8.50 -0.35 10.15
C ALA A 103 -9.22 -1.39 11.04
N ASP A 104 -10.28 -1.01 11.74
CA ASP A 104 -11.04 -1.93 12.58
C ASP A 104 -12.13 -2.67 11.79
N PHE A 105 -12.40 -2.21 10.56
CA PHE A 105 -13.29 -2.91 9.63
C PHE A 105 -12.75 -4.32 9.32
N THR A 106 -13.60 -5.32 9.45
CA THR A 106 -13.30 -6.76 9.22
C THR A 106 -12.13 -7.32 10.05
N ASN A 107 -11.83 -6.75 11.21
CA ASN A 107 -10.70 -7.14 12.08
C ASN A 107 -9.31 -6.97 11.44
N MET A 108 -9.17 -6.05 10.49
CA MET A 108 -7.91 -5.84 9.77
C MET A 108 -6.78 -5.43 10.73
N ARG A 109 -7.04 -4.51 11.68
CA ARG A 109 -6.03 -4.10 12.68
C ARG A 109 -5.50 -5.29 13.47
N SER A 110 -6.38 -6.15 13.97
CA SER A 110 -6.00 -7.35 14.72
C SER A 110 -5.12 -8.27 13.88
N TYR A 111 -5.49 -8.49 12.62
CA TYR A 111 -4.70 -9.29 11.69
C TYR A 111 -3.31 -8.67 11.42
N LEU A 112 -3.25 -7.37 11.14
CA LEU A 112 -2.00 -6.68 10.85
C LEU A 112 -1.05 -6.69 12.06
N MET A 113 -1.55 -6.45 13.26
CA MET A 113 -0.73 -6.50 14.47
C MET A 113 -0.18 -7.91 14.73
N SER A 114 -1.01 -8.94 14.60
CA SER A 114 -0.56 -10.33 14.75
C SER A 114 0.39 -10.77 13.62
N SER A 115 0.34 -10.14 12.47
CA SER A 115 1.22 -10.39 11.32
C SER A 115 2.62 -9.82 11.50
N GLY A 116 2.85 -8.93 12.49
CA GLY A 116 4.17 -8.39 12.80
C GLY A 116 4.36 -6.92 12.44
N PHE A 117 3.30 -6.19 12.09
CA PHE A 117 3.36 -4.72 11.97
C PHE A 117 3.40 -4.08 13.34
N GLU A 118 4.45 -3.32 13.63
CA GLU A 118 4.69 -2.65 14.90
C GLU A 118 3.87 -1.36 15.05
N GLY A 119 3.44 -0.77 13.94
CA GLY A 119 2.59 0.42 13.91
C GLY A 119 1.62 0.39 12.75
N ILE A 120 0.46 1.03 12.95
CA ILE A 120 -0.60 1.16 11.95
C ILE A 120 -1.07 2.61 11.94
N VAL A 121 -1.04 3.23 10.75
CA VAL A 121 -1.71 4.49 10.46
C VAL A 121 -3.05 4.16 9.84
N SER A 122 -4.14 4.73 10.37
CA SER A 122 -5.49 4.56 9.86
C SER A 122 -6.21 5.92 9.80
N ASP A 123 -7.49 5.93 9.48
CA ASP A 123 -8.32 7.13 9.40
C ASP A 123 -8.24 7.99 10.69
N GLN A 124 -8.12 7.36 11.85
CA GLN A 124 -8.03 8.04 13.13
C GLN A 124 -6.76 8.88 13.31
N ASP A 125 -5.73 8.64 12.51
CA ASP A 125 -4.48 9.39 12.53
C ASP A 125 -4.51 10.65 11.66
N PHE A 126 -5.63 10.88 10.98
CA PHE A 126 -5.90 12.08 10.19
C PHE A 126 -6.97 12.92 10.87
N SER A 127 -6.89 14.24 10.74
CA SER A 127 -7.91 15.14 11.29
C SER A 127 -9.27 14.91 10.62
N VAL A 128 -10.36 15.28 11.29
CA VAL A 128 -11.71 15.16 10.73
C VAL A 128 -11.84 15.91 9.40
N SER A 129 -11.16 17.05 9.27
CA SER A 129 -11.14 17.86 8.04
C SER A 129 -10.40 17.19 6.88
N GLU A 130 -9.55 16.21 7.14
CA GLU A 130 -8.82 15.44 6.13
C GLU A 130 -9.54 14.17 5.71
N ARG A 131 -10.55 13.72 6.46
CA ARG A 131 -11.33 12.50 6.17
C ARG A 131 -12.48 12.79 5.20
N LEU A 132 -12.16 13.27 4.01
CA LEU A 132 -13.15 13.70 3.01
C LEU A 132 -13.58 12.59 2.04
N SER A 133 -12.94 11.43 2.09
CA SER A 133 -13.36 10.24 1.36
C SER A 133 -14.45 9.50 2.13
N LYS A 134 -15.34 8.80 1.42
CA LYS A 134 -16.24 7.82 2.04
C LYS A 134 -15.50 6.81 2.94
N TRP A 135 -14.25 6.50 2.60
CA TRP A 135 -13.43 5.50 3.28
C TRP A 135 -12.50 6.09 4.36
N GLY A 136 -12.38 7.41 4.43
CA GLY A 136 -11.52 8.14 5.37
C GLY A 136 -10.66 9.19 4.67
N ALA A 137 -9.35 9.13 4.80
CA ALA A 137 -8.42 10.03 4.12
C ALA A 137 -8.11 9.57 2.71
N HIS A 138 -8.05 10.51 1.76
CA HIS A 138 -7.66 10.21 0.38
C HIS A 138 -6.21 9.79 0.25
N ASP A 139 -5.89 9.06 -0.82
CA ASP A 139 -4.58 8.45 -1.05
C ASP A 139 -3.42 9.44 -0.99
N HIS A 140 -3.57 10.67 -1.51
CA HIS A 140 -2.49 11.67 -1.47
C HIS A 140 -2.06 11.99 -0.02
N LEU A 141 -2.99 12.03 0.94
CA LEU A 141 -2.68 12.27 2.35
C LEU A 141 -1.94 11.08 2.98
N VAL A 142 -2.34 9.87 2.63
CA VAL A 142 -1.69 8.65 3.13
C VAL A 142 -0.25 8.54 2.61
N PHE A 143 -0.01 8.82 1.34
CA PHE A 143 1.34 8.88 0.77
C PHE A 143 2.18 10.00 1.40
N ASN A 144 1.61 11.17 1.63
CA ASN A 144 2.30 12.25 2.33
C ASN A 144 2.72 11.83 3.74
N ARG A 145 1.85 11.15 4.47
CA ARG A 145 2.17 10.65 5.81
C ARG A 145 3.32 9.65 5.79
N LEU A 146 3.32 8.71 4.85
CA LEU A 146 4.41 7.77 4.66
C LEU A 146 5.74 8.49 4.40
N LEU A 147 5.74 9.47 3.50
CA LEU A 147 6.93 10.24 3.17
C LEU A 147 7.45 11.04 4.36
N GLU A 148 6.57 11.70 5.11
CA GLU A 148 6.94 12.47 6.32
C GLU A 148 7.50 11.56 7.42
N ASP A 149 6.92 10.39 7.63
CA ASP A 149 7.45 9.42 8.59
C ASP A 149 8.85 8.95 8.21
N ILE A 150 9.10 8.67 6.93
CA ILE A 150 10.46 8.29 6.45
C ILE A 150 11.46 9.43 6.68
N LYS A 151 11.07 10.67 6.40
CA LYS A 151 11.92 11.85 6.65
C LYS A 151 12.21 12.05 8.12
N ALA A 152 11.18 11.94 8.97
CA ALA A 152 11.31 12.13 10.43
C ALA A 152 12.24 11.07 11.04
N GLU A 153 12.11 9.83 10.65
CA GLU A 153 12.98 8.74 11.11
C GLU A 153 14.45 8.94 10.68
N ALA A 154 14.68 9.47 9.49
CA ALA A 154 16.02 9.78 9.01
C ALA A 154 16.68 10.94 9.75
N ALA A 155 15.89 11.88 10.25
CA ALA A 155 16.35 13.04 11.02
C ALA A 155 16.53 12.71 12.52
N ASP A 156 16.01 11.59 13.01
CA ASP A 156 16.18 11.17 14.39
C ASP A 156 17.62 10.67 14.62
N THR A 157 18.32 11.32 15.53
CA THR A 157 19.71 10.97 15.86
C THR A 157 19.86 9.55 16.41
N ILE A 158 18.89 9.04 17.13
CA ILE A 158 18.89 7.66 17.67
C ILE A 158 18.81 6.66 16.51
N THR A 159 17.95 6.90 15.54
CA THR A 159 17.82 6.05 14.37
C THR A 159 18.98 6.25 13.38
N ALA A 160 19.57 7.43 13.33
CA ALA A 160 20.75 7.71 12.49
C ALA A 160 22.01 6.99 13.00
N ASP A 161 22.18 6.88 14.31
CA ASP A 161 23.32 6.19 14.92
C ASP A 161 23.22 4.64 14.80
N ASN A 162 22.01 4.12 14.66
CA ASN A 162 21.76 2.69 14.44
C ASN A 162 20.71 2.51 13.33
N PRO A 163 21.07 2.76 12.06
CA PRO A 163 20.14 2.69 10.96
C PRO A 163 19.63 1.27 10.76
N ARG A 164 18.35 1.07 11.05
CA ARG A 164 17.65 -0.20 10.78
C ARG A 164 16.88 -0.06 9.47
N PRO A 165 16.85 -1.11 8.64
CA PRO A 165 16.01 -1.10 7.46
C PRO A 165 14.53 -1.03 7.85
N PHE A 166 13.70 -0.52 6.96
CA PHE A 166 12.25 -0.46 7.19
C PHE A 166 11.48 -1.30 6.16
N TYR A 167 10.36 -1.82 6.61
CA TYR A 167 9.31 -2.40 5.78
C TYR A 167 8.03 -1.58 5.99
N ARG A 168 7.59 -0.91 4.95
CA ARG A 168 6.38 -0.08 4.95
C ARG A 168 5.40 -0.62 3.93
N VAL A 169 4.17 -0.83 4.34
CA VAL A 169 3.08 -1.19 3.45
C VAL A 169 2.07 -0.05 3.44
N LEU A 170 1.71 0.42 2.26
CA LEU A 170 0.65 1.41 2.08
C LEU A 170 -0.44 0.79 1.21
N GLN A 171 -1.66 0.75 1.74
CA GLN A 171 -2.86 0.31 1.04
C GLN A 171 -3.61 1.54 0.56
N THR A 172 -3.86 1.64 -0.75
CA THR A 172 -4.68 2.70 -1.34
C THR A 172 -6.17 2.39 -1.15
N SER A 173 -7.01 3.41 -1.20
CA SER A 173 -8.46 3.26 -1.03
C SER A 173 -9.30 4.14 -1.96
N SER A 174 -8.74 5.20 -2.53
CA SER A 174 -9.50 6.21 -3.28
C SER A 174 -10.05 5.70 -4.61
N SER A 175 -9.51 4.62 -5.17
CA SER A 175 -10.02 3.96 -6.38
C SER A 175 -11.18 3.00 -6.13
N HIS A 176 -11.69 2.92 -4.89
CA HIS A 176 -12.89 2.17 -4.54
C HIS A 176 -14.16 3.00 -4.81
N GLU A 177 -15.30 2.32 -5.02
CA GLU A 177 -16.60 2.98 -5.12
C GLU A 177 -16.86 3.87 -3.88
N PRO A 178 -17.42 5.06 -4.03
CA PRO A 178 -18.11 5.65 -5.19
C PRO A 178 -17.22 6.40 -6.20
N PHE A 179 -15.91 6.23 -6.17
CA PHE A 179 -14.96 6.86 -7.09
C PHE A 179 -14.91 8.41 -6.99
N GLU A 180 -15.23 8.94 -5.84
CA GLU A 180 -15.16 10.37 -5.54
C GLU A 180 -13.74 10.74 -5.08
N VAL A 181 -13.06 11.55 -5.88
CA VAL A 181 -11.67 11.95 -5.61
C VAL A 181 -11.51 13.46 -5.83
N PRO A 182 -10.57 14.13 -5.12
CA PRO A 182 -10.34 15.57 -5.24
C PRO A 182 -9.50 15.92 -6.47
N TYR A 183 -9.90 15.42 -7.63
CA TYR A 183 -9.11 15.46 -8.84
C TYR A 183 -10.00 15.16 -10.04
N ARG A 184 -9.79 15.87 -11.17
CA ARG A 184 -10.53 15.62 -12.41
C ARG A 184 -9.60 15.72 -13.61
N ARG A 185 -9.28 14.59 -14.20
CA ARG A 185 -8.55 14.50 -15.47
C ARG A 185 -9.34 13.75 -16.53
N LEU A 186 -10.14 12.77 -16.14
CA LEU A 186 -10.95 11.95 -17.04
C LEU A 186 -12.43 12.14 -16.77
N ALA A 187 -13.25 12.03 -17.79
CA ALA A 187 -14.70 12.21 -17.66
C ALA A 187 -15.39 11.05 -16.93
N ASN A 188 -14.94 9.83 -17.12
CA ASN A 188 -15.46 8.65 -16.43
C ASN A 188 -14.98 8.63 -14.98
N ASP A 189 -15.90 8.63 -14.03
CA ASP A 189 -15.57 8.73 -12.60
C ASP A 189 -14.69 7.57 -12.11
N ARG A 190 -14.97 6.35 -12.54
CA ARG A 190 -14.19 5.17 -12.18
C ARG A 190 -12.75 5.28 -12.69
N LEU A 191 -12.58 5.52 -13.98
CA LEU A 191 -11.25 5.67 -14.59
C LEU A 191 -10.50 6.86 -14.02
N ASN A 192 -11.21 7.95 -13.73
CA ASN A 192 -10.64 9.13 -13.09
C ASN A 192 -10.12 8.83 -11.68
N ALA A 193 -10.82 8.01 -10.90
CA ALA A 193 -10.35 7.61 -9.57
C ALA A 193 -9.07 6.77 -9.64
N PHE A 194 -8.94 5.87 -10.61
CA PHE A 194 -7.68 5.15 -10.84
C PHE A 194 -6.56 6.07 -11.31
N ALA A 195 -6.85 7.01 -12.20
CA ALA A 195 -5.89 8.02 -12.64
C ALA A 195 -5.42 8.90 -11.48
N TYR A 196 -6.31 9.22 -10.55
CA TYR A 196 -5.97 9.93 -9.32
C TYR A 196 -5.00 9.13 -8.43
N THR A 197 -5.30 7.88 -8.12
CA THR A 197 -4.41 7.02 -7.32
C THR A 197 -3.05 6.87 -8.02
N ASP A 198 -3.04 6.66 -9.32
CA ASP A 198 -1.79 6.62 -10.10
C ASP A 198 -0.99 7.92 -9.99
N SER A 199 -1.65 9.08 -10.00
CA SER A 199 -0.98 10.37 -9.80
C SER A 199 -0.36 10.50 -8.40
N CYS A 200 -1.03 9.98 -7.38
CA CYS A 200 -0.51 9.93 -6.01
C CYS A 200 0.73 9.05 -5.91
N VAL A 201 0.72 7.90 -6.56
CA VAL A 201 1.88 7.00 -6.66
C VAL A 201 3.05 7.71 -7.35
N GLY A 202 2.78 8.36 -8.48
CA GLY A 202 3.79 9.09 -9.25
C GLY A 202 4.44 10.22 -8.46
N ASP A 203 3.63 11.03 -7.77
CA ASP A 203 4.10 12.10 -6.90
C ASP A 203 4.96 11.57 -5.74
N PHE A 204 4.50 10.52 -5.08
CA PHE A 204 5.25 9.88 -4.01
C PHE A 204 6.62 9.40 -4.50
N VAL A 205 6.69 8.65 -5.58
CA VAL A 205 7.96 8.13 -6.12
C VAL A 205 8.88 9.27 -6.53
N LYS A 206 8.37 10.31 -7.17
CA LYS A 206 9.16 11.50 -7.54
C LYS A 206 9.82 12.14 -6.32
N ARG A 207 9.04 12.37 -5.27
CA ARG A 207 9.53 12.99 -4.02
C ARG A 207 10.45 12.06 -3.24
N PHE A 208 10.17 10.77 -3.20
CA PHE A 208 11.01 9.77 -2.55
C PHE A 208 12.38 9.60 -3.24
N ARG A 209 12.44 9.76 -4.57
CA ARG A 209 13.71 9.74 -5.32
C ARG A 209 14.72 10.79 -4.85
N GLU A 210 14.25 11.87 -4.25
CA GLU A 210 15.11 12.94 -3.72
C GLU A 210 15.72 12.61 -2.35
N LEU A 211 15.23 11.56 -1.68
CA LEU A 211 15.70 11.15 -0.36
C LEU A 211 16.91 10.19 -0.47
N PRO A 212 17.84 10.25 0.48
CA PRO A 212 19.00 9.34 0.52
C PRO A 212 18.61 7.85 0.51
N GLN A 213 17.47 7.50 1.11
CA GLN A 213 16.96 6.14 1.21
C GLN A 213 16.60 5.52 -0.14
N TRP A 214 16.34 6.34 -1.16
CA TRP A 214 16.03 5.87 -2.51
C TRP A 214 17.01 4.81 -3.02
N LYS A 215 18.32 5.06 -2.81
CA LYS A 215 19.39 4.20 -3.32
C LYS A 215 19.42 2.80 -2.70
N ASN A 216 18.75 2.63 -1.56
CA ASN A 216 18.72 1.37 -0.82
C ASN A 216 17.28 0.90 -0.56
N THR A 217 16.37 1.18 -1.46
CA THR A 217 14.95 0.82 -1.29
C THR A 217 14.44 0.05 -2.50
N VAL A 218 13.71 -1.02 -2.23
CA VAL A 218 12.89 -1.74 -3.22
C VAL A 218 11.45 -1.30 -3.03
N ILE A 219 10.81 -0.89 -4.12
CA ILE A 219 9.38 -0.57 -4.14
C ILE A 219 8.65 -1.67 -4.91
N VAL A 220 7.65 -2.26 -4.28
CA VAL A 220 6.79 -3.30 -4.85
C VAL A 220 5.38 -2.76 -5.01
N PHE A 221 4.84 -2.81 -6.20
CA PHE A 221 3.44 -2.51 -6.47
C PHE A 221 2.68 -3.80 -6.67
N VAL A 222 1.62 -3.99 -5.93
CA VAL A 222 0.82 -5.21 -6.00
C VAL A 222 -0.67 -4.89 -5.89
N PRO A 223 -1.51 -5.34 -6.82
CA PRO A 223 -2.97 -5.19 -6.68
C PRO A 223 -3.53 -6.20 -5.69
N ASP A 224 -4.58 -5.83 -4.99
CA ASP A 224 -5.30 -6.73 -4.11
C ASP A 224 -6.41 -7.49 -4.85
#